data_57d19b6d69100c5ba6f977ce85896920
#
_entry.id   57d19b6d69100c5ba6f977ce85896920
#
_cell.length_a   1.000
_cell.length_b   1.000
_cell.length_c   1.000
_cell.angle_alpha   90.00
_cell.angle_beta   90.00
_cell.angle_gamma   90.00
#
_symmetry.space_group_name_H-M   'P 1'
#
loop_
_entity.id
_entity.type
_entity.pdbx_description
1 polymer ?
#
loop_
_entity_poly.entity_id
_entity_poly.type
_entity_poly.pdbx_seq_one_letter_code
_entity_poly.pdbx_strand_id
1 'polypeptide(L)'
;MTSQFMQLDGQDPAGNTVAGQCPHCAHQATLTCTSHQELEGTRETDGESRVARYLMALICHWCKKESVFLRLADRQWHKAHANRHVEHITTRDLEQVWPKRTPRELASEAPETAREVFAEGALAEAASAYRLAGIAYRATVEQIVKERGASGKRLVDRITALKDLGVPLEIVDAFHEARFVGNDAAHDALAYSAEEIADIAELIHEAVLVLYVQPAQRAKMSAQRAARRTAAKQPPVPPAGSR
;
A
#
# COMPACT_ATOMS: atom_id res chain seq x y z
N MET A 1 -5.56 -8.59 -8.56
CA MET A 1 -6.70 -7.64 -8.43
C MET A 1 -7.75 -7.78 -9.53
N THR A 2 -7.49 -8.52 -10.58
CA THR A 2 -8.37 -8.68 -11.76
C THR A 2 -9.69 -9.40 -11.49
N SER A 3 -9.81 -10.26 -10.49
CA SER A 3 -11.04 -11.05 -10.28
C SER A 3 -12.21 -10.31 -9.62
N GLN A 4 -11.98 -9.14 -9.02
CA GLN A 4 -13.03 -8.40 -8.28
C GLN A 4 -13.92 -7.52 -9.17
N PHE A 5 -13.51 -7.22 -10.40
CA PHE A 5 -14.21 -6.30 -11.31
C PHE A 5 -14.81 -6.97 -12.56
N MET A 6 -14.89 -8.29 -12.59
CA MET A 6 -15.46 -9.04 -13.75
C MET A 6 -16.95 -8.73 -14.04
N GLN A 7 -17.63 -7.96 -13.16
CA GLN A 7 -19.03 -7.54 -13.35
C GLN A 7 -19.19 -6.32 -14.26
N LEU A 8 -18.10 -5.79 -14.84
CA LEU A 8 -18.15 -4.66 -15.78
C LEU A 8 -18.28 -5.08 -17.23
N ASP A 9 -18.54 -6.35 -17.50
CA ASP A 9 -18.72 -6.83 -18.87
C ASP A 9 -20.03 -6.29 -19.47
N GLY A 10 -19.96 -5.80 -20.68
CA GLY A 10 -21.09 -5.20 -21.38
C GLY A 10 -20.71 -3.93 -22.16
N GLN A 11 -21.62 -3.44 -22.98
CA GLN A 11 -21.36 -2.32 -23.89
C GLN A 11 -21.17 -0.98 -23.18
N ASP A 12 -21.98 -0.69 -22.18
CA ASP A 12 -21.88 0.56 -21.38
C ASP A 12 -22.12 0.25 -19.89
N PRO A 13 -21.06 0.30 -19.08
CA PRO A 13 -21.20 0.10 -17.63
C PRO A 13 -21.69 1.36 -16.90
N ALA A 14 -21.99 2.47 -17.57
CA ALA A 14 -22.50 3.67 -16.90
C ALA A 14 -23.80 3.38 -16.15
N GLY A 15 -23.86 3.73 -14.87
CA GLY A 15 -24.94 3.39 -13.97
C GLY A 15 -24.85 2.00 -13.33
N ASN A 16 -24.00 1.11 -13.82
CA ASN A 16 -23.77 -0.20 -13.21
C ASN A 16 -22.96 -0.09 -11.93
N THR A 17 -23.16 -1.04 -11.04
CA THR A 17 -22.44 -1.10 -9.77
C THR A 17 -21.48 -2.29 -9.75
N VAL A 18 -20.34 -2.10 -9.12
CA VAL A 18 -19.37 -3.17 -8.86
C VAL A 18 -19.01 -3.19 -7.38
N ALA A 19 -18.77 -4.38 -6.85
CA ALA A 19 -18.22 -4.54 -5.51
C ALA A 19 -16.70 -4.53 -5.57
N GLY A 20 -16.06 -3.77 -4.69
CA GLY A 20 -14.60 -3.70 -4.64
C GLY A 20 -14.08 -2.84 -3.51
N GLN A 21 -12.78 -2.88 -3.30
CA GLN A 21 -12.12 -2.02 -2.32
C GLN A 21 -12.01 -0.60 -2.87
N CYS A 22 -12.53 0.36 -2.11
CA CYS A 22 -12.45 1.77 -2.49
C CYS A 22 -11.02 2.30 -2.35
N PRO A 23 -10.45 2.95 -3.39
CA PRO A 23 -9.10 3.52 -3.32
C PRO A 23 -8.93 4.65 -2.29
N HIS A 24 -10.04 5.31 -1.90
CA HIS A 24 -9.99 6.44 -0.96
C HIS A 24 -10.15 6.05 0.50
N CYS A 25 -11.03 5.08 0.79
CA CYS A 25 -11.35 4.74 2.17
C CYS A 25 -10.95 3.31 2.56
N ALA A 26 -10.40 2.56 1.62
CA ALA A 26 -9.96 1.17 1.76
C ALA A 26 -11.06 0.18 2.20
N HIS A 27 -12.34 0.61 2.32
CA HIS A 27 -13.46 -0.28 2.64
C HIS A 27 -13.88 -1.08 1.42
N GLN A 28 -14.30 -2.33 1.66
CA GLN A 28 -15.08 -3.08 0.68
C GLN A 28 -16.43 -2.38 0.52
N ALA A 29 -16.72 -1.90 -0.67
CA ALA A 29 -17.89 -1.06 -0.93
C ALA A 29 -18.46 -1.33 -2.32
N THR A 30 -19.72 -0.93 -2.51
CA THR A 30 -20.30 -0.81 -3.84
C THR A 30 -19.78 0.48 -4.47
N LEU A 31 -19.32 0.38 -5.70
CA LEU A 31 -18.86 1.48 -6.54
C LEU A 31 -19.81 1.60 -7.73
N THR A 32 -20.32 2.80 -8.04
CA THR A 32 -21.17 3.04 -9.21
C THR A 32 -20.35 3.71 -10.30
N CYS A 33 -20.41 3.18 -11.53
CA CYS A 33 -19.81 3.80 -12.71
C CYS A 33 -20.59 5.06 -13.09
N THR A 34 -19.96 6.20 -12.99
CA THR A 34 -20.55 7.51 -13.31
C THR A 34 -20.22 7.99 -14.73
N SER A 35 -19.10 7.55 -15.26
CA SER A 35 -18.72 7.80 -16.65
C SER A 35 -17.88 6.66 -17.20
N HIS A 36 -18.02 6.45 -18.52
CA HIS A 36 -17.29 5.45 -19.27
C HIS A 36 -17.01 6.03 -20.65
N GLN A 37 -15.76 6.33 -20.93
CA GLN A 37 -15.33 6.97 -22.18
C GLN A 37 -14.29 6.12 -22.89
N GLU A 38 -14.53 5.76 -24.13
CA GLU A 38 -13.54 5.12 -24.98
C GLU A 38 -12.42 6.11 -25.34
N LEU A 39 -11.17 5.66 -25.19
CA LEU A 39 -10.00 6.43 -25.55
C LEU A 39 -9.63 6.16 -27.02
N GLU A 40 -9.24 7.20 -27.75
CA GLU A 40 -8.77 7.09 -29.12
C GLU A 40 -7.52 6.19 -29.21
N GLY A 41 -7.38 5.48 -30.33
CA GLY A 41 -6.19 4.66 -30.63
C GLY A 41 -6.28 3.19 -30.26
N THR A 42 -7.48 2.60 -30.25
CA THR A 42 -7.66 1.13 -30.16
C THR A 42 -6.99 0.43 -31.33
N ARG A 43 -6.15 -0.57 -31.03
CA ARG A 43 -5.51 -1.41 -32.06
C ARG A 43 -6.44 -2.51 -32.53
N GLU A 44 -6.55 -2.69 -33.84
CA GLU A 44 -7.08 -3.92 -34.43
C GLU A 44 -6.07 -5.05 -34.26
N THR A 45 -6.54 -6.17 -33.76
CA THR A 45 -5.76 -7.42 -33.65
C THR A 45 -6.27 -8.36 -34.69
N ASP A 46 -6.63 -8.79 -35.53
CA ASP A 46 -7.07 -9.86 -36.44
C ASP A 46 -8.46 -9.74 -37.11
N GLY A 47 -9.03 -8.55 -37.15
CA GLY A 47 -10.27 -8.29 -37.92
C GLY A 47 -11.58 -8.68 -37.23
N GLU A 48 -11.58 -9.59 -36.25
CA GLU A 48 -12.75 -10.03 -35.48
C GLU A 48 -12.73 -9.60 -34.01
N SER A 49 -11.56 -9.23 -33.49
CA SER A 49 -11.41 -8.73 -32.12
C SER A 49 -10.56 -7.46 -32.05
N ARG A 50 -10.92 -6.55 -31.18
CA ARG A 50 -10.16 -5.32 -30.90
C ARG A 50 -9.90 -5.20 -29.41
N VAL A 51 -8.73 -4.68 -29.07
CA VAL A 51 -8.45 -4.24 -27.69
C VAL A 51 -8.83 -2.77 -27.58
N ALA A 52 -9.82 -2.48 -26.74
CA ALA A 52 -10.30 -1.14 -26.47
C ALA A 52 -9.82 -0.67 -25.10
N ARG A 53 -9.56 0.63 -24.99
CA ARG A 53 -9.23 1.31 -23.73
C ARG A 53 -10.33 2.28 -23.36
N TYR A 54 -10.75 2.24 -22.11
CA TYR A 54 -11.78 3.13 -21.58
C TYR A 54 -11.29 3.81 -20.32
N LEU A 55 -11.56 5.10 -20.22
CA LEU A 55 -11.45 5.81 -18.96
C LEU A 55 -12.80 5.71 -18.23
N MET A 56 -12.78 5.24 -16.99
CA MET A 56 -13.97 5.05 -16.18
C MET A 56 -13.87 5.83 -14.89
N ALA A 57 -14.96 6.48 -14.49
CA ALA A 57 -15.09 7.06 -13.16
C ALA A 57 -16.05 6.23 -12.31
N LEU A 58 -15.65 5.90 -11.09
CA LEU A 58 -16.41 5.10 -10.13
C LEU A 58 -16.60 5.87 -8.84
N ILE A 59 -17.84 6.07 -8.39
CA ILE A 59 -18.17 6.68 -7.09
C ILE A 59 -18.38 5.61 -6.03
N CYS A 60 -17.69 5.72 -4.91
CA CYS A 60 -17.87 4.86 -3.74
C CYS A 60 -19.14 5.20 -2.98
N HIS A 61 -19.99 4.21 -2.69
CA HIS A 61 -21.21 4.41 -1.91
C HIS A 61 -20.94 4.75 -0.43
N TRP A 62 -19.77 4.39 0.08
CA TRP A 62 -19.40 4.65 1.48
C TRP A 62 -18.88 6.07 1.67
N CYS A 63 -17.75 6.43 1.05
CA CYS A 63 -17.11 7.73 1.25
C CYS A 63 -17.54 8.81 0.24
N LYS A 64 -18.35 8.47 -0.76
CA LYS A 64 -18.88 9.35 -1.81
C LYS A 64 -17.81 10.02 -2.69
N LYS A 65 -16.56 9.53 -2.62
CA LYS A 65 -15.47 10.02 -3.46
C LYS A 65 -15.41 9.26 -4.77
N GLU A 66 -15.03 9.96 -5.82
CA GLU A 66 -14.84 9.42 -7.16
C GLU A 66 -13.41 8.89 -7.32
N SER A 67 -13.27 7.82 -8.07
CA SER A 67 -11.99 7.21 -8.46
C SER A 67 -11.98 6.98 -9.96
N VAL A 68 -10.83 7.11 -10.60
CA VAL A 68 -10.68 6.96 -12.05
C VAL A 68 -9.85 5.72 -12.36
N PHE A 69 -10.35 4.92 -13.29
CA PHE A 69 -9.71 3.69 -13.73
C PHE A 69 -9.53 3.68 -15.24
N LEU A 70 -8.44 3.08 -15.70
CA LEU A 70 -8.22 2.70 -17.09
C LEU A 70 -8.66 1.24 -17.25
N ARG A 71 -9.71 1.02 -18.03
CA ARG A 71 -10.20 -0.31 -18.38
C ARG A 71 -9.59 -0.74 -19.70
N LEU A 72 -8.94 -1.88 -19.73
CA LEU A 72 -8.56 -2.59 -20.94
C LEU A 72 -9.57 -3.68 -21.18
N ALA A 73 -10.19 -3.71 -22.38
CA ALA A 73 -11.23 -4.68 -22.71
C ALA A 73 -11.04 -5.25 -24.10
N ASP A 74 -11.38 -6.52 -24.24
CA ASP A 74 -11.50 -7.19 -25.53
C ASP A 74 -12.91 -6.95 -26.08
N ARG A 75 -13.02 -6.41 -27.30
CA ARG A 75 -14.27 -6.24 -28.05
C ARG A 75 -14.32 -7.33 -29.11
N GLN A 76 -15.38 -8.10 -29.10
CA GLN A 76 -15.64 -9.16 -30.08
C GLN A 76 -17.00 -8.94 -30.75
N TRP A 77 -17.07 -9.14 -32.07
CA TRP A 77 -18.30 -9.03 -32.84
C TRP A 77 -18.74 -10.42 -33.29
N HIS A 78 -19.93 -10.81 -32.89
CA HIS A 78 -20.53 -12.05 -33.30
C HIS A 78 -21.73 -11.77 -34.22
N LYS A 79 -21.85 -12.52 -35.31
CA LYS A 79 -23.07 -12.49 -36.14
C LYS A 79 -24.20 -13.17 -35.36
N ALA A 80 -25.18 -12.38 -34.95
CA ALA A 80 -26.45 -12.91 -34.46
C ALA A 80 -27.44 -13.18 -35.58
N HIS A 81 -28.54 -13.92 -35.33
CA HIS A 81 -29.60 -14.16 -36.29
C HIS A 81 -30.11 -12.85 -36.90
N ALA A 82 -30.46 -12.87 -38.19
CA ALA A 82 -30.97 -11.74 -38.98
C ALA A 82 -29.96 -10.61 -39.28
N ASN A 83 -28.72 -10.93 -39.61
CA ASN A 83 -27.67 -9.95 -40.03
C ASN A 83 -27.35 -8.84 -38.97
N ARG A 84 -27.68 -9.05 -37.73
CA ARG A 84 -27.27 -8.15 -36.64
C ARG A 84 -25.92 -8.60 -36.10
N HIS A 85 -25.01 -7.66 -35.96
CA HIS A 85 -23.77 -7.86 -35.20
C HIS A 85 -24.05 -7.55 -33.75
N VAL A 86 -23.75 -8.48 -32.86
CA VAL A 86 -23.78 -8.27 -31.41
C VAL A 86 -22.34 -8.10 -30.96
N GLU A 87 -22.09 -6.99 -30.30
CA GLU A 87 -20.81 -6.69 -29.71
C GLU A 87 -20.76 -7.25 -28.28
N HIS A 88 -19.69 -7.97 -27.97
CA HIS A 88 -19.39 -8.45 -26.64
C HIS A 88 -18.10 -7.79 -26.14
N ILE A 89 -18.15 -7.19 -24.97
CA ILE A 89 -17.01 -6.50 -24.34
C ILE A 89 -16.66 -7.23 -23.06
N THR A 90 -15.45 -7.78 -23.00
CA THR A 90 -14.93 -8.48 -21.83
C THR A 90 -13.78 -7.69 -21.21
N THR A 91 -13.85 -7.39 -19.93
CA THR A 91 -12.79 -6.70 -19.21
C THR A 91 -11.56 -7.61 -19.08
N ARG A 92 -10.43 -7.17 -19.62
CA ARG A 92 -9.14 -7.86 -19.53
C ARG A 92 -8.35 -7.40 -18.32
N ASP A 93 -8.33 -6.08 -18.10
CA ASP A 93 -7.60 -5.46 -16.99
C ASP A 93 -8.26 -4.14 -16.56
N LEU A 94 -8.05 -3.76 -15.31
CA LEU A 94 -8.55 -2.52 -14.73
C LEU A 94 -7.46 -1.90 -13.85
N GLU A 95 -6.85 -0.84 -14.35
CA GLU A 95 -5.79 -0.10 -13.68
C GLU A 95 -6.35 1.14 -12.98
N GLN A 96 -6.04 1.33 -11.72
CA GLN A 96 -6.39 2.55 -10.99
C GLN A 96 -5.48 3.70 -11.42
N VAL A 97 -6.08 4.76 -11.98
CA VAL A 97 -5.39 5.97 -12.42
C VAL A 97 -5.42 7.04 -11.35
N TRP A 98 -6.56 7.17 -10.64
CA TRP A 98 -6.74 8.16 -9.58
C TRP A 98 -7.75 7.69 -8.51
N PRO A 99 -7.53 7.98 -7.23
CA PRO A 99 -6.31 8.61 -6.71
C PRO A 99 -5.10 7.72 -6.96
N LYS A 100 -3.94 8.30 -7.16
CA LYS A 100 -2.71 7.50 -7.15
C LYS A 100 -2.58 6.85 -5.79
N ARG A 101 -2.16 5.59 -5.74
CA ARG A 101 -1.84 4.94 -4.48
C ARG A 101 -0.83 5.81 -3.75
N THR A 102 -1.20 6.29 -2.58
CA THR A 102 -0.24 6.98 -1.71
C THR A 102 0.79 5.93 -1.26
N PRO A 103 2.07 6.15 -1.52
CA PRO A 103 3.09 5.27 -1.00
C PRO A 103 2.98 5.17 0.52
N ARG A 104 3.31 4.01 1.06
CA ARG A 104 3.35 3.79 2.52
C ARG A 104 4.45 4.66 3.13
N GLU A 105 4.26 5.10 4.36
CA GLU A 105 5.26 5.88 5.12
C GLU A 105 5.44 5.26 6.49
N LEU A 106 6.67 5.17 6.97
CA LEU A 106 6.94 4.80 8.36
C LEU A 106 6.64 5.98 9.29
N ALA A 107 6.33 5.66 10.55
CA ALA A 107 6.12 6.67 11.58
C ALA A 107 7.37 7.54 11.77
N SER A 108 7.16 8.81 12.17
CA SER A 108 8.23 9.80 12.35
C SER A 108 9.23 9.41 13.44
N GLU A 109 8.86 8.52 14.34
CA GLU A 109 9.70 7.97 15.42
C GLU A 109 10.75 6.98 14.89
N ALA A 110 10.57 6.43 13.67
CA ALA A 110 11.58 5.59 13.07
C ALA A 110 12.82 6.40 12.63
N PRO A 111 14.00 5.77 12.58
CA PRO A 111 15.21 6.42 12.10
C PRO A 111 15.04 7.01 10.69
N GLU A 112 15.57 8.21 10.46
CA GLU A 112 15.40 8.93 9.19
C GLU A 112 15.86 8.09 8.00
N THR A 113 17.05 7.49 8.08
CA THR A 113 17.59 6.63 7.02
C THR A 113 16.71 5.42 6.71
N ALA A 114 16.06 4.84 7.73
CA ALA A 114 15.11 3.74 7.53
C ALA A 114 13.83 4.23 6.84
N ARG A 115 13.34 5.44 7.21
CA ARG A 115 12.17 6.05 6.58
C ARG A 115 12.41 6.37 5.10
N GLU A 116 13.58 6.92 4.76
CA GLU A 116 13.96 7.24 3.39
C GLU A 116 13.99 5.98 2.50
N VAL A 117 14.71 4.94 2.92
CA VAL A 117 14.82 3.69 2.16
C VAL A 117 13.46 2.98 2.07
N PHE A 118 12.65 3.02 3.13
CA PHE A 118 11.29 2.47 3.08
C PHE A 118 10.42 3.21 2.07
N ALA A 119 10.50 4.54 2.03
CA ALA A 119 9.73 5.36 1.08
C ALA A 119 10.10 5.04 -0.38
N GLU A 120 11.39 4.77 -0.67
CA GLU A 120 11.82 4.28 -2.00
C GLU A 120 11.17 2.94 -2.34
N GLY A 121 11.14 2.00 -1.38
CA GLY A 121 10.46 0.71 -1.52
C GLY A 121 8.95 0.86 -1.76
N ALA A 122 8.30 1.74 -1.01
CA ALA A 122 6.87 2.02 -1.14
C ALA A 122 6.52 2.68 -2.50
N LEU A 123 7.39 3.53 -3.03
CA LEU A 123 7.25 4.07 -4.40
C LEU A 123 7.38 2.95 -5.45
N ALA A 124 8.33 2.05 -5.29
CA ALA A 124 8.50 0.91 -6.17
C ALA A 124 7.29 -0.04 -6.10
N GLU A 125 6.77 -0.32 -4.91
CA GLU A 125 5.53 -1.09 -4.71
C GLU A 125 4.34 -0.44 -5.41
N ALA A 126 4.15 0.88 -5.23
CA ALA A 126 3.08 1.63 -5.86
C ALA A 126 3.17 1.63 -7.40
N ALA A 127 4.39 1.54 -7.94
CA ALA A 127 4.68 1.41 -9.37
C ALA A 127 4.62 -0.05 -9.86
N SER A 128 4.21 -1.03 -9.01
CA SER A 128 4.22 -2.46 -9.30
C SER A 128 5.60 -3.03 -9.63
N ALA A 129 6.67 -2.34 -9.24
CA ALA A 129 8.06 -2.79 -9.37
C ALA A 129 8.48 -3.64 -8.14
N TYR A 130 7.76 -4.76 -7.93
CA TYR A 130 7.81 -5.57 -6.71
C TYR A 130 9.20 -6.07 -6.36
N ARG A 131 10.02 -6.40 -7.37
CA ARG A 131 11.42 -6.78 -7.16
C ARG A 131 12.23 -5.67 -6.49
N LEU A 132 12.09 -4.43 -6.96
CA LEU A 132 12.78 -3.27 -6.37
C LEU A 132 12.24 -2.94 -4.99
N ALA A 133 10.93 -3.08 -4.78
CA ALA A 133 10.30 -2.92 -3.47
C ALA A 133 10.89 -3.89 -2.43
N GLY A 134 10.99 -5.19 -2.76
CA GLY A 134 11.56 -6.20 -1.88
C GLY A 134 13.02 -5.92 -1.49
N ILE A 135 13.84 -5.46 -2.46
CA ILE A 135 15.23 -5.06 -2.21
C ILE A 135 15.29 -3.87 -1.25
N ALA A 136 14.44 -2.84 -1.45
CA ALA A 136 14.41 -1.66 -0.60
C ALA A 136 13.88 -1.97 0.81
N TYR A 137 12.86 -2.82 0.94
CA TYR A 137 12.36 -3.26 2.25
C TYR A 137 13.39 -4.05 3.04
N ARG A 138 14.16 -4.93 2.39
CA ARG A 138 15.32 -5.56 3.02
C ARG A 138 16.36 -4.54 3.47
N ALA A 139 16.66 -3.53 2.64
CA ALA A 139 17.60 -2.47 3.00
C ALA A 139 17.08 -1.61 4.18
N THR A 140 15.75 -1.41 4.28
CA THR A 140 15.11 -0.77 5.44
C THR A 140 15.40 -1.55 6.73
N VAL A 141 15.21 -2.87 6.71
CA VAL A 141 15.57 -3.74 7.85
C VAL A 141 17.04 -3.59 8.21
N GLU A 142 17.93 -3.53 7.21
CA GLU A 142 19.36 -3.33 7.46
C GLU A 142 19.66 -2.01 8.19
N GLN A 143 18.98 -0.92 7.84
CA GLN A 143 19.12 0.37 8.55
C GLN A 143 18.61 0.29 9.98
N ILE A 144 17.46 -0.33 10.22
CA ILE A 144 16.91 -0.53 11.58
C ILE A 144 17.88 -1.36 12.44
N VAL A 145 18.38 -2.48 11.92
CA VAL A 145 19.31 -3.37 12.61
C VAL A 145 20.62 -2.67 12.95
N LYS A 146 21.13 -1.82 12.05
CA LYS A 146 22.34 -1.02 12.24
C LYS A 146 22.11 0.03 13.32
N GLU A 147 20.99 0.73 13.31
CA GLU A 147 20.65 1.75 14.32
C GLU A 147 20.49 1.13 15.70
N ARG A 148 19.91 -0.07 15.79
CA ARG A 148 19.79 -0.81 17.05
C ARG A 148 21.14 -1.30 17.61
N GLY A 149 22.24 -1.16 16.87
CA GLY A 149 23.58 -1.52 17.31
C GLY A 149 23.85 -3.04 17.32
N ALA A 150 23.06 -3.82 16.59
CA ALA A 150 23.24 -5.27 16.50
C ALA A 150 24.55 -5.61 15.76
N SER A 151 25.37 -6.46 16.33
CA SER A 151 26.66 -6.87 15.80
C SER A 151 26.57 -8.16 14.96
N GLY A 152 27.40 -8.27 13.92
CA GLY A 152 27.48 -9.45 13.06
C GLY A 152 28.07 -9.13 11.71
N LYS A 153 28.64 -10.13 11.04
CA LYS A 153 29.24 -9.95 9.71
C LYS A 153 28.18 -9.86 8.62
N ARG A 154 27.18 -10.70 8.67
CA ARG A 154 26.09 -10.77 7.70
C ARG A 154 24.82 -10.19 8.31
N LEU A 155 23.88 -9.77 7.47
CA LEU A 155 22.58 -9.28 7.93
C LEU A 155 21.84 -10.32 8.79
N VAL A 156 21.89 -11.58 8.40
CA VAL A 156 21.27 -12.67 9.19
C VAL A 156 21.82 -12.76 10.61
N ASP A 157 23.13 -12.60 10.78
CA ASP A 157 23.78 -12.67 12.10
C ASP A 157 23.35 -11.45 12.95
N ARG A 158 23.28 -10.26 12.34
CA ARG A 158 22.82 -9.01 12.99
C ARG A 158 21.34 -9.06 13.38
N ILE A 159 20.47 -9.57 12.50
CA ILE A 159 19.04 -9.76 12.82
C ILE A 159 18.89 -10.70 14.03
N THR A 160 19.59 -11.84 14.01
CA THR A 160 19.55 -12.81 15.11
C THR A 160 20.05 -12.20 16.43
N ALA A 161 21.05 -11.33 16.41
CA ALA A 161 21.59 -10.66 17.59
C ALA A 161 20.62 -9.65 18.22
N LEU A 162 19.58 -9.22 17.54
CA LEU A 162 18.56 -8.31 18.10
C LEU A 162 17.83 -8.90 19.31
N LYS A 163 17.69 -10.22 19.38
CA LYS A 163 17.12 -10.91 20.57
C LYS A 163 17.90 -10.60 21.84
N ASP A 164 19.23 -10.53 21.74
CA ASP A 164 20.11 -10.24 22.89
C ASP A 164 20.02 -8.76 23.30
N LEU A 165 19.46 -7.91 22.45
CA LEU A 165 19.13 -6.50 22.71
C LEU A 165 17.68 -6.29 23.18
N GLY A 166 16.95 -7.38 23.47
CA GLY A 166 15.59 -7.34 24.00
C GLY A 166 14.51 -7.08 22.94
N VAL A 167 14.82 -7.31 21.67
CA VAL A 167 13.80 -7.23 20.61
C VAL A 167 12.96 -8.51 20.64
N PRO A 168 11.60 -8.44 20.60
CA PRO A 168 10.72 -9.60 20.56
C PRO A 168 11.04 -10.54 19.41
N LEU A 169 10.87 -11.86 19.63
CA LEU A 169 11.19 -12.86 18.62
C LEU A 169 10.35 -12.70 17.35
N GLU A 170 9.08 -12.30 17.50
CA GLU A 170 8.17 -12.05 16.38
C GLU A 170 8.72 -10.98 15.43
N ILE A 171 9.37 -9.94 15.96
CA ILE A 171 10.00 -8.90 15.17
C ILE A 171 11.30 -9.40 14.52
N VAL A 172 12.07 -10.24 15.22
CA VAL A 172 13.27 -10.87 14.65
C VAL A 172 12.89 -11.77 13.48
N ASP A 173 11.82 -12.57 13.61
CA ASP A 173 11.30 -13.44 12.56
C ASP A 173 10.78 -12.62 11.37
N ALA A 174 10.02 -11.56 11.62
CA ALA A 174 9.57 -10.63 10.57
C ALA A 174 10.74 -10.03 9.77
N PHE A 175 11.84 -9.69 10.43
CA PHE A 175 13.04 -9.19 9.75
C PHE A 175 13.76 -10.28 8.94
N HIS A 176 13.70 -11.54 9.38
CA HIS A 176 14.20 -12.66 8.58
C HIS A 176 13.37 -12.85 7.32
N GLU A 177 12.04 -12.75 7.37
CA GLU A 177 11.16 -12.81 6.19
C GLU A 177 11.50 -11.70 5.19
N ALA A 178 11.58 -10.44 5.65
CA ALA A 178 11.96 -9.33 4.78
C ALA A 178 13.35 -9.51 4.14
N ARG A 179 14.30 -10.09 4.88
CA ARG A 179 15.62 -10.42 4.37
C ARG A 179 15.56 -11.49 3.27
N PHE A 180 14.76 -12.55 3.45
CA PHE A 180 14.60 -13.62 2.46
C PHE A 180 14.03 -13.05 1.17
N VAL A 181 12.89 -12.37 1.23
CA VAL A 181 12.25 -11.75 0.06
C VAL A 181 13.21 -10.84 -0.69
N GLY A 182 13.94 -9.97 0.02
CA GLY A 182 14.89 -9.07 -0.62
C GLY A 182 16.12 -9.76 -1.23
N ASN A 183 16.59 -10.86 -0.65
CA ASN A 183 17.68 -11.67 -1.22
C ASN A 183 17.25 -12.37 -2.50
N ASP A 184 16.12 -13.05 -2.48
CA ASP A 184 15.59 -13.79 -3.62
C ASP A 184 15.27 -12.82 -4.77
N ALA A 185 14.72 -11.65 -4.46
CA ALA A 185 14.50 -10.58 -5.44
C ALA A 185 15.81 -10.09 -6.08
N ALA A 186 16.90 -10.03 -5.33
CA ALA A 186 18.18 -9.53 -5.81
C ALA A 186 18.97 -10.59 -6.62
N HIS A 187 18.94 -11.87 -6.18
CA HIS A 187 19.86 -12.91 -6.68
C HIS A 187 19.18 -13.94 -7.57
N ASP A 188 17.96 -14.37 -7.23
CA ASP A 188 17.30 -15.49 -7.90
C ASP A 188 16.26 -15.07 -8.93
N ALA A 189 16.08 -13.75 -9.14
CA ALA A 189 15.09 -13.15 -10.04
C ALA A 189 13.66 -13.66 -9.79
N LEU A 190 13.37 -14.16 -8.57
CA LEU A 190 12.04 -14.56 -8.17
C LEU A 190 11.08 -13.35 -8.22
N ALA A 191 9.94 -13.58 -8.87
CA ALA A 191 8.90 -12.58 -8.95
C ALA A 191 7.94 -12.78 -7.76
N TYR A 192 7.95 -11.83 -6.84
CA TYR A 192 6.98 -11.78 -5.75
C TYR A 192 5.68 -11.12 -6.20
N SER A 193 4.56 -11.58 -5.66
CA SER A 193 3.25 -10.98 -5.89
C SER A 193 3.10 -9.64 -5.15
N ALA A 194 2.09 -8.87 -5.54
CA ALA A 194 1.73 -7.64 -4.84
C ALA A 194 1.38 -7.88 -3.36
N GLU A 195 0.78 -9.02 -3.05
CA GLU A 195 0.35 -9.41 -1.71
C GLU A 195 1.56 -9.74 -0.84
N GLU A 196 2.49 -10.55 -1.32
CA GLU A 196 3.72 -10.88 -0.59
C GLU A 196 4.58 -9.65 -0.26
N ILE A 197 4.71 -8.71 -1.20
CA ILE A 197 5.43 -7.45 -0.95
C ILE A 197 4.69 -6.56 0.05
N ALA A 198 3.36 -6.51 -0.03
CA ALA A 198 2.55 -5.77 0.93
C ALA A 198 2.68 -6.35 2.35
N ASP A 199 2.71 -7.67 2.50
CA ASP A 199 2.91 -8.35 3.79
C ASP A 199 4.26 -7.98 4.41
N ILE A 200 5.33 -7.94 3.62
CA ILE A 200 6.65 -7.49 4.10
C ILE A 200 6.62 -6.04 4.57
N ALA A 201 5.94 -5.16 3.87
CA ALA A 201 5.78 -3.78 4.29
C ALA A 201 5.05 -3.69 5.65
N GLU A 202 3.98 -4.46 5.85
CA GLU A 202 3.24 -4.51 7.13
C GLU A 202 4.10 -5.05 8.28
N LEU A 203 4.90 -6.10 8.06
CA LEU A 203 5.84 -6.61 9.07
C LEU A 203 6.86 -5.54 9.49
N ILE A 204 7.34 -4.71 8.57
CA ILE A 204 8.23 -3.60 8.88
C ILE A 204 7.49 -2.51 9.68
N HIS A 205 6.23 -2.21 9.31
CA HIS A 205 5.39 -1.26 10.06
C HIS A 205 5.18 -1.72 11.51
N GLU A 206 4.86 -3.00 11.71
CA GLU A 206 4.71 -3.59 13.04
C GLU A 206 6.01 -3.49 13.85
N ALA A 207 7.14 -3.80 13.25
CA ALA A 207 8.44 -3.65 13.88
C ALA A 207 8.70 -2.19 14.33
N VAL A 208 8.41 -1.21 13.46
CA VAL A 208 8.55 0.21 13.80
C VAL A 208 7.61 0.62 14.92
N LEU A 209 6.38 0.13 14.91
CA LEU A 209 5.42 0.38 16.00
C LEU A 209 5.96 -0.09 17.36
N VAL A 210 6.48 -1.31 17.41
CA VAL A 210 6.99 -1.93 18.64
C VAL A 210 8.30 -1.29 19.09
N LEU A 211 9.23 -1.06 18.16
CA LEU A 211 10.59 -0.64 18.49
C LEU A 211 10.74 0.87 18.74
N TYR A 212 9.90 1.70 18.14
CA TYR A 212 10.05 3.16 18.16
C TYR A 212 8.81 3.89 18.67
N VAL A 213 7.63 3.62 18.07
CA VAL A 213 6.42 4.39 18.37
C VAL A 213 5.93 4.14 19.81
N GLN A 214 5.77 2.87 20.19
CA GLN A 214 5.29 2.54 21.54
C GLN A 214 6.23 3.02 22.66
N PRO A 215 7.56 2.88 22.55
CA PRO A 215 8.48 3.45 23.55
C PRO A 215 8.38 4.97 23.64
N ALA A 216 8.33 5.67 22.50
CA ALA A 216 8.17 7.13 22.46
C ALA A 216 6.86 7.60 23.11
N GLN A 217 5.75 6.92 22.81
CA GLN A 217 4.44 7.20 23.43
C GLN A 217 4.47 6.99 24.95
N ARG A 218 5.07 5.88 25.43
CA ARG A 218 5.21 5.61 26.86
C ARG A 218 6.05 6.69 27.57
N ALA A 219 7.16 7.10 26.96
CA ALA A 219 8.01 8.17 27.48
C ALA A 219 7.24 9.51 27.57
N LYS A 220 6.50 9.89 26.52
CA LYS A 220 5.64 11.09 26.49
C LYS A 220 4.59 11.06 27.59
N MET A 221 3.89 9.95 27.75
CA MET A 221 2.88 9.78 28.81
C MET A 221 3.50 9.88 30.21
N SER A 222 4.68 9.29 30.43
CA SER A 222 5.40 9.38 31.72
C SER A 222 5.82 10.81 32.02
N ALA A 223 6.39 11.52 31.05
CA ALA A 223 6.79 12.92 31.18
C ALA A 223 5.59 13.83 31.51
N GLN A 224 4.45 13.64 30.82
CA GLN A 224 3.23 14.41 31.11
C GLN A 224 2.71 14.18 32.52
N ARG A 225 2.74 12.93 33.03
CA ARG A 225 2.34 12.62 34.42
C ARG A 225 3.29 13.23 35.42
N ALA A 226 4.60 13.20 35.15
CA ALA A 226 5.61 13.84 36.01
C ALA A 226 5.39 15.37 36.10
N ALA A 227 5.19 16.02 34.95
CA ALA A 227 4.91 17.46 34.89
C ALA A 227 3.66 17.85 35.69
N ARG A 228 2.56 17.09 35.55
CA ARG A 228 1.32 17.33 36.35
C ARG A 228 1.56 17.19 37.85
N ARG A 229 2.34 16.19 38.28
CA ARG A 229 2.69 16.00 39.70
C ARG A 229 3.52 17.15 40.22
N THR A 230 4.46 17.68 39.43
CA THR A 230 5.28 18.83 39.78
C THR A 230 4.44 20.10 39.90
N ALA A 231 3.56 20.36 38.93
CA ALA A 231 2.64 21.50 38.94
C ALA A 231 1.70 21.48 40.16
N ALA A 232 1.17 20.31 40.52
CA ALA A 232 0.29 20.16 41.69
C ALA A 232 0.97 20.39 43.03
N LYS A 233 2.31 20.33 43.08
CA LYS A 233 3.09 20.58 44.31
C LYS A 233 3.53 22.05 44.44
N GLN A 234 3.39 22.89 43.40
CA GLN A 234 3.70 24.32 43.49
C GLN A 234 2.57 25.03 44.24
N PRO A 235 2.89 25.86 45.26
CA PRO A 235 1.88 26.64 45.93
C PRO A 235 1.20 27.61 44.96
N PRO A 236 -0.09 27.91 45.13
CA PRO A 236 -0.79 28.86 44.27
C PRO A 236 -0.09 30.20 44.29
N VAL A 237 0.21 30.72 43.08
CA VAL A 237 0.75 32.09 42.95
C VAL A 237 -0.30 33.06 43.51
N PRO A 238 0.03 33.91 44.52
CA PRO A 238 -0.92 34.87 45.02
C PRO A 238 -1.36 35.80 43.89
N PRO A 239 -2.64 36.20 43.82
CA PRO A 239 -3.10 37.13 42.81
C PRO A 239 -2.29 38.40 42.88
N ALA A 240 -1.80 38.84 41.70
CA ALA A 240 -1.09 40.12 41.60
C ALA A 240 -1.99 41.21 42.17
N GLY A 241 -1.55 41.85 43.28
CA GLY A 241 -2.33 42.81 44.02
C GLY A 241 -2.80 43.95 43.12
N SER A 242 -4.10 44.12 43.06
CA SER A 242 -4.73 45.34 42.56
C SER A 242 -4.28 46.51 43.44
N ARG A 243 -3.46 47.36 42.86
CA ARG A 243 -3.27 48.72 43.34
C ARG A 243 -4.19 49.66 42.63
#